data_b0972045b3d945b591459369d7a4ab20
#
_entry.id   b0972045b3d945b591459369d7a4ab20
#
_cell.length_a   1.000
_cell.length_b   1.000
_cell.length_c   1.000
_cell.angle_alpha   90.00
_cell.angle_beta   90.00
_cell.angle_gamma   90.00
#
_symmetry.space_group_name_H-M   'P 1'
#
loop_
_entity.id
_entity.type
_entity.pdbx_description
1 polymer ?
#
loop_
_entity_poly.entity_id
_entity_poly.type
_entity_poly.pdbx_seq_one_letter_code
_entity_poly.pdbx_strand_id
1 'polypeptide(L)'
;MAAALLLGVTAEAQTRDPNNKYLVWTNNIIFTEEKAEEVPEEKEKADDQTTAVSFIQKNFPYQSMCDWKEGMRFMVIPDKKDMVIRTFCDSTGSMVSSMSLRHKILVYKGHSGENELHERVNFEDEADGTPYYFELPTNKFDDYCFTKHGVPTLAYLGDVDIAIDLLVGKRLITKRKTYNVDVSTTSYGYEKIELPEPIEVTVVAAGVGTRNYPVKLIVQDDEGREFFQNVALSRTNSGMSDHEFTEDDVIKHTFEGSFEMLADKMADDRQYRKYIGMRVFTLRRLELENEKGNIEAIPRLTGFTVVGATGVGGTEYVRMTFEKDGKKYKKKVSFLNDGKDYKDNNGNDLSDDDYFYHLFASGNVGTIEGVKQEHLADIRRSIVHSGFNETEVKLALGEPDTKVHNNKGEYMWVYSSGISGNNCTVIFNSSTKKVKYVK
;
A
#
# COMPACT_ATOMS: atom_id res chain seq x y z
N MET A 1 -47.14 13.48 35.53
CA MET A 1 -45.83 13.00 35.06
C MET A 1 -45.98 12.66 33.58
N ALA A 2 -45.51 13.54 32.70
CA ALA A 2 -45.50 13.34 31.27
C ALA A 2 -44.07 12.97 30.86
N ALA A 3 -43.90 11.73 30.34
CA ALA A 3 -42.64 11.27 29.79
C ALA A 3 -42.52 11.78 28.35
N ALA A 4 -41.58 12.68 28.13
CA ALA A 4 -41.20 13.11 26.77
C ALA A 4 -40.30 12.03 26.18
N LEU A 5 -40.80 11.33 25.15
CA LEU A 5 -39.98 10.52 24.26
C LEU A 5 -39.20 11.49 23.36
N LEU A 6 -37.90 11.61 23.63
CA LEU A 6 -36.94 12.16 22.68
C LEU A 6 -36.64 11.07 21.63
N LEU A 7 -37.27 11.19 20.47
CA LEU A 7 -36.83 10.50 19.26
C LEU A 7 -35.51 11.16 18.82
N GLY A 8 -34.40 10.53 19.14
CA GLY A 8 -33.12 10.86 18.57
C GLY A 8 -33.13 10.46 17.10
N VAL A 9 -33.27 11.43 16.19
CA VAL A 9 -32.97 11.27 14.77
C VAL A 9 -31.46 11.28 14.67
N THR A 10 -30.87 10.11 14.57
CA THR A 10 -29.48 9.96 14.10
C THR A 10 -29.47 10.44 12.65
N ALA A 11 -28.91 11.62 12.41
CA ALA A 11 -28.58 12.06 11.07
C ALA A 11 -27.42 11.17 10.59
N GLU A 12 -27.74 10.06 9.94
CA GLU A 12 -26.78 9.38 9.07
C GLU A 12 -26.38 10.41 8.01
N ALA A 13 -25.13 10.87 8.10
CA ALA A 13 -24.58 11.77 7.11
C ALA A 13 -24.59 11.02 5.78
N GLN A 14 -25.42 11.48 4.82
CA GLN A 14 -25.59 10.82 3.53
C GLN A 14 -24.32 10.97 2.70
N THR A 15 -23.54 9.91 2.63
CA THR A 15 -22.39 9.79 1.71
C THR A 15 -22.83 9.58 0.25
N ARG A 16 -24.14 9.44 -0.02
CA ARG A 16 -24.67 9.13 -1.35
C ARG A 16 -25.79 10.10 -1.76
N ASP A 17 -25.86 10.37 -3.06
CA ASP A 17 -27.02 11.06 -3.62
C ASP A 17 -28.28 10.17 -3.49
N PRO A 18 -29.39 10.65 -2.90
CA PRO A 18 -30.60 9.87 -2.75
C PRO A 18 -31.23 9.46 -4.09
N ASN A 19 -30.93 10.20 -5.17
CA ASN A 19 -31.48 9.97 -6.51
C ASN A 19 -30.52 9.21 -7.42
N ASN A 20 -29.24 9.05 -7.04
CA ASN A 20 -28.23 8.38 -7.86
C ASN A 20 -27.20 7.66 -7.01
N LYS A 21 -27.34 6.33 -6.89
CA LYS A 21 -26.47 5.48 -6.07
C LYS A 21 -24.98 5.55 -6.42
N TYR A 22 -24.66 6.05 -7.62
CA TYR A 22 -23.28 6.14 -8.10
C TYR A 22 -22.57 7.42 -7.70
N LEU A 23 -23.30 8.45 -7.24
CA LEU A 23 -22.71 9.70 -6.79
C LEU A 23 -22.49 9.65 -5.28
N VAL A 24 -21.24 9.68 -4.88
CA VAL A 24 -20.80 9.55 -3.47
C VAL A 24 -19.81 10.66 -3.10
N TRP A 25 -19.87 11.11 -1.85
CA TRP A 25 -19.01 12.16 -1.29
C TRP A 25 -18.48 11.76 0.08
N THR A 26 -17.31 12.26 0.43
CA THR A 26 -16.80 12.14 1.80
C THR A 26 -17.61 13.00 2.75
N ASN A 27 -17.87 12.49 3.95
CA ASN A 27 -18.47 13.27 5.00
C ASN A 27 -17.45 14.29 5.53
N ASN A 28 -17.77 15.57 5.43
CA ASN A 28 -17.02 16.62 6.11
C ASN A 28 -17.49 16.68 7.57
N ILE A 29 -17.04 15.73 8.40
CA ILE A 29 -17.37 15.77 9.82
C ILE A 29 -16.39 16.69 10.53
N ILE A 30 -16.92 17.81 11.02
CA ILE A 30 -16.33 18.55 12.14
C ILE A 30 -16.59 17.69 13.37
N PHE A 31 -15.50 17.27 14.03
CA PHE A 31 -15.48 16.33 15.14
C PHE A 31 -16.59 16.51 16.16
N THR A 32 -17.39 15.47 16.39
CA THR A 32 -18.02 15.16 17.66
C THR A 32 -17.73 13.69 17.97
N GLU A 33 -17.12 13.47 19.15
CA GLU A 33 -16.78 12.13 19.64
C GLU A 33 -18.07 11.30 19.85
N GLU A 34 -18.34 10.35 18.95
CA GLU A 34 -19.22 9.22 19.24
C GLU A 34 -18.60 7.95 18.65
N LYS A 35 -18.44 6.96 19.55
CA LYS A 35 -17.89 5.65 19.24
C LYS A 35 -18.73 4.92 18.20
N ALA A 36 -18.09 4.44 17.15
CA ALA A 36 -18.68 3.51 16.20
C ALA A 36 -18.98 2.16 16.88
N GLU A 37 -20.15 1.61 16.64
CA GLU A 37 -20.53 0.24 17.03
C GLU A 37 -19.68 -0.77 16.21
N GLU A 38 -19.18 -1.77 16.91
CA GLU A 38 -18.41 -2.86 16.32
C GLU A 38 -19.26 -3.66 15.31
N VAL A 39 -18.84 -3.66 14.06
CA VAL A 39 -19.38 -4.54 13.02
C VAL A 39 -18.82 -5.95 13.27
N PRO A 40 -19.64 -7.02 13.27
CA PRO A 40 -19.19 -8.37 13.53
C PRO A 40 -18.17 -8.85 12.48
N GLU A 41 -17.04 -9.36 12.94
CA GLU A 41 -16.05 -10.03 12.11
C GLU A 41 -16.65 -11.30 11.46
N GLU A 42 -16.94 -11.23 10.16
CA GLU A 42 -17.13 -12.46 9.37
C GLU A 42 -15.76 -13.14 9.18
N LYS A 43 -15.61 -14.30 9.77
CA LYS A 43 -14.44 -15.18 9.57
C LYS A 43 -14.47 -15.73 8.14
N GLU A 44 -13.79 -15.09 7.21
CA GLU A 44 -13.53 -15.66 5.89
C GLU A 44 -12.69 -16.93 6.03
N LYS A 45 -13.24 -18.06 5.54
CA LYS A 45 -12.51 -19.31 5.40
C LYS A 45 -11.44 -19.14 4.34
N ALA A 46 -10.18 -19.33 4.73
CA ALA A 46 -9.05 -19.35 3.82
C ALA A 46 -9.21 -20.54 2.84
N ASP A 47 -9.32 -20.23 1.57
CA ASP A 47 -9.24 -21.21 0.48
C ASP A 47 -7.78 -21.42 0.09
N ASP A 48 -7.41 -22.68 -0.15
CA ASP A 48 -6.04 -23.16 -0.20
C ASP A 48 -5.48 -23.09 -1.62
N GLN A 49 -4.24 -22.61 -1.72
CA GLN A 49 -3.24 -22.79 -2.76
C GLN A 49 -3.65 -22.65 -4.26
N THR A 50 -3.41 -21.48 -4.81
CA THR A 50 -2.90 -21.30 -6.20
C THR A 50 -2.18 -19.96 -6.27
N THR A 51 -1.13 -19.85 -7.10
CA THR A 51 -0.43 -18.59 -7.42
C THR A 51 -1.43 -17.44 -7.44
N ALA A 52 -1.35 -16.55 -6.47
CA ALA A 52 -2.41 -15.60 -6.18
C ALA A 52 -2.58 -14.61 -7.33
N VAL A 53 -3.52 -14.89 -8.21
CA VAL A 53 -4.13 -13.86 -9.06
C VAL A 53 -4.71 -12.84 -8.08
N SER A 54 -4.31 -11.58 -8.17
CA SER A 54 -4.76 -10.57 -7.22
C SER A 54 -6.29 -10.53 -7.20
N PHE A 55 -6.87 -10.17 -6.06
CA PHE A 55 -8.32 -10.02 -5.92
C PHE A 55 -8.91 -9.16 -7.05
N ILE A 56 -8.20 -8.10 -7.44
CA ILE A 56 -8.62 -7.19 -8.51
C ILE A 56 -8.61 -7.88 -9.87
N GLN A 57 -7.54 -8.58 -10.23
CA GLN A 57 -7.47 -9.31 -11.51
C GLN A 57 -8.55 -10.38 -11.64
N LYS A 58 -8.91 -11.02 -10.52
CA LYS A 58 -9.95 -12.06 -10.50
C LYS A 58 -11.35 -11.49 -10.71
N ASN A 59 -11.66 -10.34 -10.11
CA ASN A 59 -13.03 -9.82 -10.04
C ASN A 59 -13.32 -8.68 -11.03
N PHE A 60 -12.28 -8.03 -11.58
CA PHE A 60 -12.39 -6.89 -12.49
C PHE A 60 -11.68 -7.17 -13.82
N PRO A 61 -12.21 -8.04 -14.66
CA PRO A 61 -11.60 -8.36 -15.95
C PRO A 61 -11.69 -7.17 -16.91
N TYR A 62 -10.58 -6.87 -17.59
CA TYR A 62 -10.58 -5.90 -18.67
C TYR A 62 -11.50 -6.36 -19.81
N GLN A 63 -12.31 -5.45 -20.32
CA GLN A 63 -13.14 -5.68 -21.50
C GLN A 63 -12.75 -4.71 -22.61
N SER A 64 -12.16 -5.26 -23.66
CA SER A 64 -11.87 -4.51 -24.88
C SER A 64 -13.18 -3.97 -25.47
N MET A 65 -13.13 -2.81 -26.11
CA MET A 65 -14.29 -2.27 -26.83
C MET A 65 -14.78 -3.23 -27.93
N CYS A 66 -13.88 -4.05 -28.51
CA CYS A 66 -14.26 -5.10 -29.47
C CYS A 66 -15.14 -6.20 -28.86
N ASP A 67 -15.08 -6.38 -27.55
CA ASP A 67 -15.81 -7.42 -26.79
C ASP A 67 -17.03 -6.86 -26.03
N TRP A 68 -17.32 -5.56 -26.19
CA TRP A 68 -18.46 -4.98 -25.50
C TRP A 68 -19.78 -5.67 -25.90
N LYS A 69 -20.58 -5.92 -24.89
CA LYS A 69 -21.90 -6.56 -25.07
C LYS A 69 -23.00 -5.53 -24.91
N GLU A 70 -24.07 -5.69 -25.72
CA GLU A 70 -25.26 -4.88 -25.50
C GLU A 70 -25.75 -4.98 -24.06
N GLY A 71 -26.17 -3.84 -23.51
CA GLY A 71 -26.57 -3.73 -22.13
C GLY A 71 -25.46 -3.26 -21.19
N MET A 72 -24.18 -3.15 -21.64
CA MET A 72 -23.15 -2.52 -20.84
C MET A 72 -23.49 -1.06 -20.55
N ARG A 73 -23.29 -0.64 -19.30
CA ARG A 73 -23.75 0.65 -18.77
C ARG A 73 -22.56 1.57 -18.51
N PHE A 74 -22.70 2.80 -18.91
CA PHE A 74 -21.70 3.84 -18.76
C PHE A 74 -22.33 5.11 -18.23
N MET A 75 -21.64 5.87 -17.38
CA MET A 75 -22.08 7.19 -16.96
C MET A 75 -21.30 8.28 -17.69
N VAL A 76 -22.00 9.30 -18.14
CA VAL A 76 -21.36 10.47 -18.76
C VAL A 76 -20.72 11.33 -17.68
N ILE A 77 -19.39 11.38 -17.68
CA ILE A 77 -18.56 12.13 -16.74
C ILE A 77 -17.66 13.08 -17.58
N PRO A 78 -18.14 14.26 -17.96
CA PRO A 78 -17.33 15.20 -18.70
C PRO A 78 -16.23 15.76 -17.79
N ASP A 79 -14.99 15.71 -18.23
CA ASP A 79 -13.88 16.38 -17.56
C ASP A 79 -13.95 17.89 -17.82
N LYS A 80 -13.26 18.71 -17.03
CA LYS A 80 -13.23 20.19 -17.22
C LYS A 80 -12.84 20.59 -18.64
N LYS A 81 -12.00 19.79 -19.29
CA LYS A 81 -11.60 19.98 -20.69
C LYS A 81 -12.71 19.61 -21.68
N ASP A 82 -13.60 18.71 -21.30
CA ASP A 82 -14.65 18.16 -22.14
C ASP A 82 -15.95 19.01 -22.12
N MET A 83 -16.00 20.04 -21.30
CA MET A 83 -17.16 20.95 -21.24
C MET A 83 -17.44 21.65 -22.58
N VAL A 84 -16.42 21.78 -23.42
CA VAL A 84 -16.50 22.36 -24.77
C VAL A 84 -16.62 21.28 -25.85
N ILE A 85 -16.25 20.02 -25.53
CA ILE A 85 -16.24 18.92 -26.47
C ILE A 85 -17.62 18.26 -26.48
N ARG A 86 -18.21 18.16 -27.67
CA ARG A 86 -19.45 17.44 -27.90
C ARG A 86 -19.09 16.03 -28.36
N THR A 87 -19.28 15.05 -27.51
CA THR A 87 -18.90 13.65 -27.79
C THR A 87 -19.99 12.90 -28.55
N PHE A 88 -21.25 13.22 -28.26
CA PHE A 88 -22.39 12.46 -28.79
C PHE A 88 -23.21 13.27 -29.76
N CYS A 89 -23.86 12.56 -30.69
CA CYS A 89 -24.94 13.07 -31.53
C CYS A 89 -26.25 12.43 -31.11
N ASP A 90 -27.35 13.17 -31.31
CA ASP A 90 -28.70 12.67 -31.20
C ASP A 90 -29.16 11.95 -32.52
N SER A 91 -30.39 11.44 -32.54
CA SER A 91 -30.97 10.75 -33.71
C SER A 91 -31.08 11.62 -34.97
N THR A 92 -31.02 12.94 -34.83
CA THR A 92 -31.03 13.89 -35.96
C THR A 92 -29.66 14.19 -36.53
N GLY A 93 -28.57 13.71 -35.90
CA GLY A 93 -27.20 14.03 -36.23
C GLY A 93 -26.69 15.32 -35.58
N SER A 94 -27.46 15.91 -34.70
CA SER A 94 -27.07 17.13 -33.99
C SER A 94 -26.15 16.79 -32.82
N MET A 95 -25.02 17.48 -32.70
CA MET A 95 -24.07 17.29 -31.60
C MET A 95 -24.67 17.77 -30.28
N VAL A 96 -24.64 16.89 -29.26
CA VAL A 96 -25.19 17.14 -27.93
C VAL A 96 -24.08 17.57 -26.98
N SER A 97 -24.38 18.54 -26.12
CA SER A 97 -23.44 18.99 -25.10
C SER A 97 -23.18 17.91 -24.07
N SER A 98 -21.91 17.60 -23.80
CA SER A 98 -21.54 16.65 -22.72
C SER A 98 -22.06 17.09 -21.36
N MET A 99 -22.25 18.40 -21.13
CA MET A 99 -22.84 18.93 -19.88
C MET A 99 -24.32 18.63 -19.75
N SER A 100 -25.09 18.61 -20.85
CA SER A 100 -26.52 18.22 -20.81
C SER A 100 -26.72 16.72 -20.58
N LEU A 101 -25.71 15.93 -20.88
CA LEU A 101 -25.69 14.48 -20.64
C LEU A 101 -25.01 14.09 -19.32
N ARG A 102 -24.49 15.06 -18.59
CA ARG A 102 -23.75 14.80 -17.34
C ARG A 102 -24.57 13.96 -16.37
N HIS A 103 -23.95 12.91 -15.86
CA HIS A 103 -24.53 11.91 -14.95
C HIS A 103 -25.66 11.06 -15.52
N LYS A 104 -26.02 11.21 -16.82
CA LYS A 104 -26.89 10.26 -17.49
C LYS A 104 -26.19 8.93 -17.67
N ILE A 105 -26.96 7.86 -17.57
CA ILE A 105 -26.46 6.51 -17.80
C ILE A 105 -26.82 6.11 -19.22
N LEU A 106 -25.81 5.84 -20.02
CA LEU A 106 -25.93 5.39 -21.38
C LEU A 106 -25.68 3.89 -21.48
N VAL A 107 -26.65 3.17 -22.05
CA VAL A 107 -26.59 1.72 -22.27
C VAL A 107 -26.08 1.46 -23.67
N TYR A 108 -25.04 0.67 -23.83
CA TYR A 108 -24.48 0.29 -25.12
C TYR A 108 -25.46 -0.61 -25.91
N LYS A 109 -25.68 -0.28 -27.20
CA LYS A 109 -26.60 -0.93 -28.12
C LYS A 109 -25.94 -1.47 -29.40
N GLY A 110 -24.64 -1.70 -29.36
CA GLY A 110 -23.88 -2.15 -30.52
C GLY A 110 -23.31 -1.02 -31.36
N HIS A 111 -22.86 -1.35 -32.55
CA HIS A 111 -22.33 -0.39 -33.54
C HIS A 111 -23.06 -0.55 -34.86
N SER A 112 -23.01 0.47 -35.71
CA SER A 112 -23.71 0.50 -36.99
C SER A 112 -23.04 1.46 -37.98
N GLY A 113 -23.46 1.43 -39.22
CA GLY A 113 -22.97 2.36 -40.24
C GLY A 113 -21.94 1.78 -41.18
N GLU A 114 -21.87 0.44 -41.36
CA GLU A 114 -20.89 -0.26 -42.21
C GLU A 114 -20.75 0.29 -43.63
N ASN A 115 -21.79 0.99 -44.13
CA ASN A 115 -21.82 1.60 -45.47
C ASN A 115 -21.68 3.14 -45.41
N GLU A 116 -21.48 3.71 -44.23
CA GLU A 116 -21.30 5.15 -44.03
C GLU A 116 -19.83 5.53 -44.06
N LEU A 117 -19.53 6.83 -44.10
CA LEU A 117 -18.17 7.35 -44.11
C LEU A 117 -17.45 6.99 -42.79
N HIS A 118 -18.21 6.99 -41.68
CA HIS A 118 -17.73 6.60 -40.37
C HIS A 118 -18.79 5.71 -39.69
N GLU A 119 -18.31 4.65 -39.05
CA GLU A 119 -19.19 3.83 -38.21
C GLU A 119 -19.49 4.54 -36.89
N ARG A 120 -20.55 4.09 -36.22
CA ARG A 120 -21.08 4.69 -34.99
C ARG A 120 -21.18 3.68 -33.90
N VAL A 121 -20.93 4.11 -32.67
CA VAL A 121 -21.22 3.35 -31.47
C VAL A 121 -22.50 3.88 -30.86
N ASN A 122 -23.51 3.02 -30.73
CA ASN A 122 -24.85 3.39 -30.37
C ASN A 122 -25.12 3.20 -28.88
N PHE A 123 -25.84 4.14 -28.32
CA PHE A 123 -26.25 4.15 -26.92
C PHE A 123 -27.70 4.57 -26.79
N GLU A 124 -28.29 4.25 -25.65
CA GLU A 124 -29.63 4.65 -25.24
C GLU A 124 -29.57 5.16 -23.79
N ASP A 125 -30.20 6.29 -23.52
CA ASP A 125 -30.35 6.78 -22.15
C ASP A 125 -31.21 5.80 -21.35
N GLU A 126 -30.67 5.31 -20.23
CA GLU A 126 -31.40 4.33 -19.40
C GLU A 126 -32.69 4.89 -18.81
N ALA A 127 -32.78 6.21 -18.60
CA ALA A 127 -33.91 6.82 -17.95
C ALA A 127 -35.13 7.03 -18.87
N ASP A 128 -34.91 7.37 -20.14
CA ASP A 128 -35.97 7.79 -21.04
C ASP A 128 -35.95 7.10 -22.43
N GLY A 129 -34.96 6.25 -22.68
CA GLY A 129 -34.78 5.55 -23.94
C GLY A 129 -34.29 6.42 -25.09
N THR A 130 -33.86 7.65 -24.82
CA THR A 130 -33.36 8.55 -25.86
C THR A 130 -32.10 7.99 -26.52
N PRO A 131 -32.05 7.82 -27.85
CA PRO A 131 -30.88 7.29 -28.53
C PRO A 131 -29.81 8.37 -28.74
N TYR A 132 -28.57 7.97 -28.53
CA TYR A 132 -27.36 8.75 -28.78
C TYR A 132 -26.34 7.88 -29.52
N TYR A 133 -25.42 8.49 -30.26
CA TYR A 133 -24.30 7.77 -30.84
C TYR A 133 -22.99 8.57 -30.76
N PHE A 134 -21.91 7.84 -30.71
CA PHE A 134 -20.56 8.36 -30.87
C PHE A 134 -20.07 7.97 -32.26
N GLU A 135 -19.72 8.97 -33.08
CA GLU A 135 -19.14 8.78 -34.40
C GLU A 135 -17.66 8.45 -34.26
N LEU A 136 -17.22 7.33 -34.83
CA LEU A 136 -15.82 6.91 -34.72
C LEU A 136 -14.91 7.82 -35.54
N PRO A 137 -13.72 8.11 -35.04
CA PRO A 137 -12.70 8.86 -35.79
C PRO A 137 -12.09 8.02 -36.93
N THR A 138 -12.37 6.73 -36.99
CA THR A 138 -11.95 5.79 -38.02
C THR A 138 -13.16 5.35 -38.84
N ASN A 139 -12.91 4.86 -40.09
CA ASN A 139 -14.00 4.43 -40.95
C ASN A 139 -14.68 3.15 -40.48
N LYS A 140 -13.97 2.30 -39.74
CA LYS A 140 -14.48 0.99 -39.29
C LYS A 140 -14.34 0.83 -37.80
N PHE A 141 -15.31 0.13 -37.21
CA PHE A 141 -15.30 -0.21 -35.79
C PHE A 141 -14.09 -1.07 -35.42
N ASP A 142 -13.77 -2.08 -36.25
CA ASP A 142 -12.65 -2.98 -36.02
C ASP A 142 -11.29 -2.26 -35.97
N ASP A 143 -11.15 -1.16 -36.77
CA ASP A 143 -9.91 -0.37 -36.74
C ASP A 143 -9.77 0.46 -35.46
N TYR A 144 -10.89 0.79 -34.82
CA TYR A 144 -10.91 1.63 -33.62
C TYR A 144 -10.93 0.85 -32.31
N CYS A 145 -11.66 -0.25 -32.25
CA CYS A 145 -11.91 -0.96 -31.00
C CYS A 145 -10.64 -1.52 -30.34
N PHE A 146 -9.57 -1.77 -31.13
CA PHE A 146 -8.27 -2.21 -30.63
C PHE A 146 -7.43 -1.09 -30.02
N THR A 147 -7.77 0.18 -30.26
CA THR A 147 -6.92 1.31 -29.88
C THR A 147 -6.88 1.58 -28.39
N LYS A 148 -7.71 0.95 -27.58
CA LYS A 148 -7.94 1.22 -26.15
C LYS A 148 -8.40 2.66 -25.83
N HIS A 149 -8.63 3.51 -26.83
CA HIS A 149 -9.11 4.87 -26.60
C HIS A 149 -10.54 4.88 -26.04
N GLY A 150 -11.37 3.91 -26.42
CA GLY A 150 -12.76 3.82 -25.98
C GLY A 150 -13.59 5.04 -26.38
N VAL A 151 -14.74 5.21 -25.75
CA VAL A 151 -15.62 6.36 -25.98
C VAL A 151 -15.33 7.43 -24.95
N PRO A 152 -14.98 8.67 -25.39
CA PRO A 152 -14.69 9.78 -24.48
C PRO A 152 -15.86 10.08 -23.55
N THR A 153 -15.59 10.70 -22.40
CA THR A 153 -16.55 11.14 -21.38
C THR A 153 -17.35 10.04 -20.68
N LEU A 154 -17.18 8.77 -21.02
CA LEU A 154 -17.88 7.64 -20.44
C LEU A 154 -17.06 6.91 -19.38
N ALA A 155 -17.58 6.81 -18.16
CA ALA A 155 -17.05 5.95 -17.10
C ALA A 155 -17.82 4.62 -17.10
N TYR A 156 -17.11 3.49 -17.09
CA TYR A 156 -17.71 2.17 -17.07
C TYR A 156 -18.32 1.86 -15.70
N LEU A 157 -19.64 1.63 -15.66
CA LEU A 157 -20.37 1.36 -14.42
C LEU A 157 -20.25 -0.08 -13.93
N GLY A 158 -19.88 -1.02 -14.78
CA GLY A 158 -19.66 -2.41 -14.35
C GLY A 158 -18.63 -2.52 -13.25
N ASP A 159 -17.51 -1.80 -13.35
CA ASP A 159 -16.50 -1.74 -12.28
C ASP A 159 -17.07 -1.13 -10.99
N VAL A 160 -17.91 -0.11 -11.11
CA VAL A 160 -18.52 0.56 -9.96
C VAL A 160 -19.52 -0.35 -9.25
N ASP A 161 -20.37 -1.05 -10.01
CA ASP A 161 -21.32 -2.02 -9.45
C ASP A 161 -20.59 -3.15 -8.70
N ILE A 162 -19.56 -3.74 -9.32
CA ILE A 162 -18.74 -4.78 -8.67
C ILE A 162 -18.03 -4.23 -7.42
N ALA A 163 -17.52 -3.00 -7.48
CA ALA A 163 -16.85 -2.38 -6.33
C ALA A 163 -17.84 -2.12 -5.17
N ILE A 164 -19.08 -1.71 -5.47
CA ILE A 164 -20.12 -1.57 -4.44
C ILE A 164 -20.39 -2.91 -3.75
N ASP A 165 -20.51 -3.97 -4.54
CA ASP A 165 -20.87 -5.30 -4.02
C ASP A 165 -19.73 -6.00 -3.27
N LEU A 166 -18.49 -5.84 -3.75
CA LEU A 166 -17.36 -6.62 -3.25
C LEU A 166 -16.38 -5.85 -2.36
N LEU A 167 -16.26 -4.53 -2.51
CA LEU A 167 -15.27 -3.74 -1.77
C LEU A 167 -15.86 -2.99 -0.58
N VAL A 168 -17.13 -2.58 -0.61
CA VAL A 168 -17.73 -1.88 0.54
C VAL A 168 -17.74 -2.80 1.76
N GLY A 169 -17.28 -2.28 2.90
CA GLY A 169 -17.07 -3.02 4.14
C GLY A 169 -15.72 -3.76 4.23
N LYS A 170 -14.94 -3.85 3.15
CA LYS A 170 -13.61 -4.48 3.21
C LYS A 170 -12.58 -3.57 3.83
N ARG A 171 -11.63 -4.17 4.55
CA ARG A 171 -10.48 -3.49 5.13
C ARG A 171 -9.34 -3.45 4.14
N LEU A 172 -8.78 -2.28 3.96
CA LEU A 172 -7.66 -2.00 3.07
C LEU A 172 -6.51 -1.37 3.86
N ILE A 173 -5.35 -1.31 3.20
CA ILE A 173 -4.20 -0.54 3.66
C ILE A 173 -3.91 0.51 2.61
N THR A 174 -3.72 1.74 3.04
CA THR A 174 -3.31 2.82 2.16
C THR A 174 -1.86 2.65 1.73
N LYS A 175 -1.56 2.92 0.44
CA LYS A 175 -0.19 2.82 -0.11
C LYS A 175 0.37 4.18 -0.51
N ARG A 176 -0.47 5.19 -0.65
CA ARG A 176 -0.08 6.55 -1.05
C ARG A 176 0.10 7.45 0.16
N LYS A 177 0.92 8.48 0.00
CA LYS A 177 1.07 9.56 0.97
C LYS A 177 -0.04 10.61 0.88
N THR A 178 -0.79 10.65 -0.23
CA THR A 178 -1.79 11.70 -0.48
C THR A 178 -3.08 11.09 -0.98
N TYR A 179 -4.18 11.48 -0.37
CA TYR A 179 -5.57 11.16 -0.73
C TYR A 179 -6.39 12.44 -0.86
N ASN A 180 -7.65 12.31 -1.27
CA ASN A 180 -8.52 13.45 -1.55
C ASN A 180 -9.71 13.46 -0.60
N VAL A 181 -10.21 14.65 -0.29
CA VAL A 181 -11.46 14.89 0.46
C VAL A 181 -12.33 15.82 -0.37
N ASP A 182 -13.62 15.53 -0.51
CA ASP A 182 -14.54 16.42 -1.21
C ASP A 182 -14.76 17.71 -0.44
N VAL A 183 -14.68 18.84 -1.12
CA VAL A 183 -14.99 20.16 -0.49
C VAL A 183 -16.47 20.48 -0.55
N SER A 184 -17.23 19.81 -1.43
CA SER A 184 -18.66 20.07 -1.63
C SER A 184 -19.30 18.93 -2.42
N THR A 185 -20.57 18.66 -2.15
CA THR A 185 -21.41 17.72 -2.90
C THR A 185 -21.81 18.25 -4.28
N THR A 186 -21.64 19.54 -4.52
CA THR A 186 -22.09 20.20 -5.76
C THR A 186 -20.94 20.56 -6.71
N SER A 187 -19.70 20.47 -6.27
CA SER A 187 -18.51 20.79 -7.06
C SER A 187 -17.59 19.58 -7.21
N TYR A 188 -16.83 19.53 -8.30
CA TYR A 188 -15.73 18.58 -8.47
C TYR A 188 -14.45 18.98 -7.70
N GLY A 189 -14.58 19.92 -6.75
CA GLY A 189 -13.48 20.37 -5.92
C GLY A 189 -13.13 19.32 -4.87
N TYR A 190 -11.85 19.07 -4.71
CA TYR A 190 -11.32 18.27 -3.62
C TYR A 190 -10.07 18.93 -3.05
N GLU A 191 -9.85 18.70 -1.79
CA GLU A 191 -8.61 19.02 -1.10
C GLU A 191 -7.79 17.76 -0.90
N LYS A 192 -6.48 17.92 -0.71
CA LYS A 192 -5.58 16.80 -0.47
C LYS A 192 -5.31 16.69 1.03
N ILE A 193 -5.35 15.46 1.53
CA ILE A 193 -4.83 15.12 2.85
C ILE A 193 -3.55 14.32 2.70
N GLU A 194 -2.63 14.49 3.64
CA GLU A 194 -1.38 13.75 3.69
C GLU A 194 -1.45 12.68 4.79
N LEU A 195 -1.06 11.46 4.42
CA LEU A 195 -0.88 10.35 5.32
C LEU A 195 0.62 10.06 5.41
N PRO A 196 1.27 10.33 6.54
CA PRO A 196 2.72 10.17 6.68
C PRO A 196 3.14 8.70 6.58
N GLU A 197 2.27 7.77 6.95
CA GLU A 197 2.50 6.33 6.89
C GLU A 197 1.26 5.60 6.34
N PRO A 198 1.42 4.38 5.81
CA PRO A 198 0.30 3.50 5.49
C PRO A 198 -0.56 3.22 6.72
N ILE A 199 -1.87 3.37 6.58
CA ILE A 199 -2.86 3.10 7.65
C ILE A 199 -3.90 2.10 7.17
N GLU A 200 -4.50 1.37 8.10
CA GLU A 200 -5.67 0.56 7.83
C GLU A 200 -6.92 1.43 7.72
N VAL A 201 -7.77 1.08 6.76
CA VAL A 201 -9.01 1.80 6.48
C VAL A 201 -10.11 0.83 6.08
N THR A 202 -11.36 1.24 6.25
CA THR A 202 -12.53 0.49 5.78
C THR A 202 -13.16 1.21 4.59
N VAL A 203 -13.52 0.50 3.54
CA VAL A 203 -14.27 1.07 2.42
C VAL A 203 -15.71 1.32 2.88
N VAL A 204 -16.11 2.57 2.98
CA VAL A 204 -17.47 2.96 3.43
C VAL A 204 -18.41 3.21 2.26
N ALA A 205 -17.88 3.61 1.10
CA ALA A 205 -18.68 3.77 -0.11
C ALA A 205 -17.84 3.57 -1.37
N ALA A 206 -18.51 3.12 -2.45
CA ALA A 206 -17.98 3.12 -3.79
C ALA A 206 -18.96 3.83 -4.73
N GLY A 207 -18.45 4.60 -5.67
CA GLY A 207 -19.24 5.34 -6.64
C GLY A 207 -18.45 5.64 -7.90
N VAL A 208 -19.03 6.50 -8.78
CA VAL A 208 -18.36 6.89 -10.01
C VAL A 208 -17.29 7.94 -9.73
N GLY A 209 -16.12 7.74 -10.30
CA GLY A 209 -14.98 8.65 -10.24
C GLY A 209 -14.87 9.53 -11.49
N THR A 210 -13.79 9.35 -12.24
CA THR A 210 -13.55 10.01 -13.53
C THR A 210 -13.59 8.98 -14.66
N ARG A 211 -13.54 9.43 -15.91
CA ARG A 211 -13.46 8.52 -17.05
C ARG A 211 -12.26 7.57 -16.94
N ASN A 212 -11.09 8.13 -16.70
CA ASN A 212 -9.85 7.35 -16.68
C ASN A 212 -9.74 6.46 -15.43
N TYR A 213 -10.35 6.89 -14.34
CA TYR A 213 -10.36 6.22 -13.04
C TYR A 213 -11.81 6.07 -12.58
N PRO A 214 -12.57 5.11 -13.17
CA PRO A 214 -14.01 5.10 -13.09
C PRO A 214 -14.60 4.79 -11.72
N VAL A 215 -13.80 4.26 -10.79
CA VAL A 215 -14.27 3.93 -9.44
C VAL A 215 -13.71 4.90 -8.42
N LYS A 216 -14.59 5.62 -7.73
CA LYS A 216 -14.29 6.41 -6.55
C LYS A 216 -14.49 5.55 -5.32
N LEU A 217 -13.41 5.25 -4.60
CA LEU A 217 -13.46 4.54 -3.32
C LEU A 217 -13.34 5.53 -2.18
N ILE A 218 -14.37 5.63 -1.35
CA ILE A 218 -14.35 6.37 -0.09
C ILE A 218 -13.99 5.40 1.00
N VAL A 219 -12.96 5.74 1.76
CA VAL A 219 -12.47 4.95 2.88
C VAL A 219 -12.50 5.77 4.15
N GLN A 220 -12.65 5.09 5.28
CA GLN A 220 -12.67 5.66 6.62
C GLN A 220 -11.58 5.02 7.47
N ASP A 221 -10.83 5.82 8.21
CA ASP A 221 -9.86 5.32 9.18
C ASP A 221 -10.50 5.07 10.56
N ASP A 222 -9.71 4.56 11.50
CA ASP A 222 -10.16 4.26 12.86
C ASP A 222 -10.53 5.53 13.69
N GLU A 223 -10.15 6.73 13.20
CA GLU A 223 -10.53 8.02 13.80
C GLU A 223 -11.82 8.58 13.19
N GLY A 224 -12.43 7.89 12.24
CA GLY A 224 -13.66 8.29 11.56
C GLY A 224 -13.44 9.31 10.42
N ARG A 225 -12.18 9.60 10.03
CA ARG A 225 -11.89 10.51 8.92
C ARG A 225 -12.13 9.80 7.60
N GLU A 226 -12.92 10.41 6.73
CA GLU A 226 -13.18 9.92 5.40
C GLU A 226 -12.33 10.64 4.35
N PHE A 227 -11.79 9.86 3.43
CA PHE A 227 -11.06 10.33 2.27
C PHE A 227 -11.23 9.36 1.10
N PHE A 228 -10.86 9.78 -0.10
CA PHE A 228 -11.08 8.96 -1.26
C PHE A 228 -9.90 8.92 -2.23
N GLN A 229 -9.92 7.92 -3.09
CA GLN A 229 -9.12 7.85 -4.30
C GLN A 229 -9.99 7.36 -5.46
N ASN A 230 -9.80 8.00 -6.63
CA ASN A 230 -10.34 7.46 -7.88
C ASN A 230 -9.34 6.44 -8.43
N VAL A 231 -9.82 5.22 -8.76
CA VAL A 231 -8.97 4.11 -9.21
C VAL A 231 -9.54 3.49 -10.48
N ALA A 232 -8.65 3.00 -11.34
CA ALA A 232 -8.97 2.12 -12.46
C ALA A 232 -8.83 0.67 -11.99
N LEU A 233 -9.92 -0.09 -12.02
CA LEU A 233 -9.94 -1.50 -11.63
C LEU A 233 -9.73 -2.39 -12.85
N SER A 234 -10.71 -2.51 -13.74
CA SER A 234 -10.55 -3.27 -14.99
C SER A 234 -9.85 -2.51 -16.11
N ARG A 235 -9.79 -1.18 -16.04
CA ARG A 235 -9.39 -0.26 -17.12
C ARG A 235 -10.30 -0.26 -18.34
N THR A 236 -11.49 -0.86 -18.28
CA THR A 236 -12.48 -0.83 -19.35
C THR A 236 -12.87 0.60 -19.66
N ASN A 237 -12.82 1.00 -20.91
CA ASN A 237 -13.09 2.35 -21.42
C ASN A 237 -12.29 3.49 -20.74
N SER A 238 -11.23 3.20 -20.04
CA SER A 238 -10.44 4.22 -19.30
C SER A 238 -9.65 5.16 -20.23
N GLY A 239 -9.45 4.80 -21.49
CA GLY A 239 -8.55 5.50 -22.40
C GLY A 239 -7.08 5.36 -22.05
N MET A 240 -6.75 4.50 -21.08
CA MET A 240 -5.38 4.23 -20.65
C MET A 240 -4.74 3.23 -21.60
N SER A 241 -3.92 3.72 -22.53
CA SER A 241 -3.02 2.86 -23.29
C SER A 241 -1.76 2.59 -22.47
N ASP A 242 -1.14 1.41 -22.67
CA ASP A 242 0.08 1.03 -21.95
C ASP A 242 1.29 1.92 -22.26
N HIS A 243 1.15 2.83 -23.24
CA HIS A 243 2.22 3.74 -23.71
C HIS A 243 2.05 5.21 -23.29
N GLU A 244 0.86 5.62 -22.82
CA GLU A 244 0.58 7.03 -22.51
C GLU A 244 0.80 7.40 -21.05
N PHE A 245 0.99 6.42 -20.19
CA PHE A 245 1.22 6.63 -18.77
C PHE A 245 2.67 6.30 -18.44
N THR A 246 3.34 7.23 -17.79
CA THR A 246 4.59 6.89 -17.11
C THR A 246 4.30 5.80 -16.07
N GLU A 247 5.24 4.91 -15.79
CA GLU A 247 5.06 3.87 -14.76
C GLU A 247 4.53 4.46 -13.45
N ASP A 248 4.97 5.65 -13.09
CA ASP A 248 4.52 6.38 -11.91
C ASP A 248 3.04 6.78 -11.96
N ASP A 249 2.52 7.21 -13.12
CA ASP A 249 1.13 7.62 -13.24
C ASP A 249 0.19 6.42 -13.29
N VAL A 250 0.59 5.32 -13.94
CA VAL A 250 -0.16 4.05 -13.93
C VAL A 250 -0.26 3.52 -12.51
N ILE A 251 0.85 3.49 -11.78
CA ILE A 251 0.91 3.02 -10.40
C ILE A 251 0.03 3.87 -9.48
N LYS A 252 0.03 5.20 -9.63
CA LYS A 252 -0.71 6.12 -8.75
C LYS A 252 -2.23 5.96 -8.78
N HIS A 253 -2.80 5.47 -9.85
CA HIS A 253 -4.25 5.42 -10.04
C HIS A 253 -4.80 4.01 -10.26
N THR A 254 -3.96 2.98 -10.20
CA THR A 254 -4.44 1.61 -10.07
C THR A 254 -4.85 1.33 -8.63
N PHE A 255 -5.66 0.32 -8.42
CA PHE A 255 -6.02 -0.11 -7.07
C PHE A 255 -4.76 -0.48 -6.28
N GLU A 256 -3.91 -1.33 -6.85
CA GLU A 256 -2.68 -1.81 -6.21
C GLU A 256 -1.67 -0.69 -5.93
N GLY A 257 -1.69 0.38 -6.71
CA GLY A 257 -0.90 1.59 -6.45
C GLY A 257 -1.47 2.49 -5.36
N SER A 258 -2.75 2.34 -5.04
CA SER A 258 -3.46 3.18 -4.05
C SER A 258 -3.79 2.45 -2.76
N PHE A 259 -4.13 1.16 -2.86
CA PHE A 259 -4.58 0.33 -1.75
C PHE A 259 -4.04 -1.08 -1.85
N GLU A 260 -4.05 -1.79 -0.74
CA GLU A 260 -3.77 -3.21 -0.63
C GLU A 260 -4.88 -3.87 0.18
N MET A 261 -5.38 -5.03 -0.27
CA MET A 261 -6.35 -5.79 0.52
C MET A 261 -5.70 -6.26 1.82
N LEU A 262 -6.33 -6.02 2.95
CA LEU A 262 -5.81 -6.49 4.24
C LEU A 262 -5.66 -8.02 4.26
N ALA A 263 -6.57 -8.75 3.63
CA ALA A 263 -6.51 -10.20 3.50
C ALA A 263 -5.26 -10.67 2.72
N ASP A 264 -4.92 -10.00 1.61
CA ASP A 264 -3.73 -10.32 0.82
C ASP A 264 -2.45 -10.03 1.61
N LYS A 265 -2.41 -8.88 2.30
CA LYS A 265 -1.32 -8.55 3.20
C LYS A 265 -1.14 -9.56 4.32
N MET A 266 -2.23 -10.01 4.94
CA MET A 266 -2.16 -11.04 5.97
C MET A 266 -1.66 -12.39 5.42
N ALA A 267 -1.90 -12.68 4.13
CA ALA A 267 -1.34 -13.85 3.47
C ALA A 267 0.18 -13.70 3.27
N ASP A 268 0.64 -12.53 2.81
CA ASP A 268 2.08 -12.23 2.67
C ASP A 268 2.79 -12.23 4.01
N ASP A 269 2.18 -11.71 5.05
CA ASP A 269 2.75 -11.70 6.40
C ASP A 269 2.92 -13.11 7.00
N ARG A 270 2.27 -14.14 6.45
CA ARG A 270 2.43 -15.54 6.90
C ARG A 270 3.89 -16.00 6.86
N GLN A 271 4.65 -15.57 5.87
CA GLN A 271 6.07 -15.90 5.76
C GLN A 271 6.90 -15.38 6.94
N TYR A 272 6.46 -14.29 7.59
CA TYR A 272 7.12 -13.67 8.73
C TYR A 272 6.64 -14.20 10.07
N ARG A 273 5.53 -14.97 10.12
CA ARG A 273 4.98 -15.56 11.36
C ARG A 273 5.98 -16.47 12.06
N LYS A 274 6.89 -17.10 11.32
CA LYS A 274 7.97 -17.93 11.88
C LYS A 274 8.88 -17.19 12.86
N TYR A 275 8.94 -15.85 12.80
CA TYR A 275 9.72 -15.03 13.72
C TYR A 275 8.97 -14.70 15.00
N ILE A 276 7.64 -14.78 15.03
CA ILE A 276 6.82 -14.49 16.21
C ILE A 276 7.07 -15.57 17.28
N GLY A 277 7.35 -15.12 18.50
CA GLY A 277 7.73 -15.99 19.61
C GLY A 277 9.24 -16.27 19.70
N MET A 278 10.03 -15.90 18.67
CA MET A 278 11.48 -16.05 18.75
C MET A 278 12.07 -15.11 19.80
N ARG A 279 13.03 -15.66 20.55
CA ARG A 279 13.92 -14.84 21.37
C ARG A 279 15.08 -14.34 20.52
N VAL A 280 15.32 -13.06 20.60
CA VAL A 280 16.42 -12.38 19.89
C VAL A 280 17.14 -11.44 20.84
N PHE A 281 18.36 -11.09 20.51
CA PHE A 281 19.10 -10.06 21.24
C PHE A 281 19.83 -9.15 20.27
N THR A 282 20.04 -7.90 20.67
CA THR A 282 20.72 -6.89 19.87
C THR A 282 22.21 -7.17 19.75
N LEU A 283 22.76 -7.16 18.54
CA LEU A 283 24.19 -7.33 18.26
C LEU A 283 24.98 -6.03 18.46
N ARG A 284 24.31 -4.88 18.37
CA ARG A 284 24.89 -3.54 18.55
C ARG A 284 23.91 -2.64 19.30
N ARG A 285 24.33 -1.44 19.67
CA ARG A 285 23.40 -0.41 20.16
C ARG A 285 22.45 -0.04 19.04
N LEU A 286 21.16 -0.10 19.30
CA LEU A 286 20.11 0.21 18.35
C LEU A 286 19.20 1.33 18.86
N GLU A 287 18.56 1.98 17.93
CA GLU A 287 17.44 2.88 18.17
C GLU A 287 16.14 2.18 17.80
N LEU A 288 15.25 2.04 18.78
CA LEU A 288 13.95 1.44 18.61
C LEU A 288 12.84 2.43 18.99
N GLU A 289 11.76 2.41 18.25
CA GLU A 289 10.55 3.20 18.54
C GLU A 289 9.74 2.49 19.63
N ASN A 290 9.40 3.19 20.72
CA ASN A 290 8.54 2.66 21.76
C ASN A 290 7.03 2.84 21.42
N GLU A 291 6.14 2.35 22.29
CA GLU A 291 4.67 2.43 22.10
C GLU A 291 4.13 3.87 22.00
N LYS A 292 4.89 4.85 22.46
CA LYS A 292 4.51 6.27 22.40
C LYS A 292 5.07 7.00 21.17
N GLY A 293 5.73 6.26 20.26
CA GLY A 293 6.39 6.84 19.09
C GLY A 293 7.75 7.50 19.39
N ASN A 294 8.27 7.38 20.62
CA ASN A 294 9.58 7.95 20.96
C ASN A 294 10.70 6.97 20.62
N ILE A 295 11.82 7.49 20.17
CA ILE A 295 13.02 6.69 19.90
C ILE A 295 13.80 6.49 21.19
N GLU A 296 14.05 5.23 21.53
CA GLU A 296 14.87 4.83 22.68
C GLU A 296 16.13 4.11 22.22
N ALA A 297 17.27 4.52 22.81
CA ALA A 297 18.56 3.86 22.57
C ALA A 297 18.64 2.57 23.39
N ILE A 298 18.72 1.45 22.70
CA ILE A 298 18.76 0.10 23.28
C ILE A 298 20.24 -0.37 23.33
N PRO A 299 20.74 -0.76 24.49
CA PRO A 299 22.09 -1.30 24.60
C PRO A 299 22.27 -2.62 23.85
N ARG A 300 23.50 -2.93 23.47
CA ARG A 300 23.91 -4.24 22.94
C ARG A 300 23.58 -5.37 23.92
N LEU A 301 23.36 -6.57 23.38
CA LEU A 301 22.99 -7.77 24.12
C LEU A 301 21.72 -7.60 24.97
N THR A 302 20.81 -6.73 24.53
CA THR A 302 19.48 -6.64 25.12
C THR A 302 18.57 -7.70 24.49
N GLY A 303 18.03 -8.58 25.33
CA GLY A 303 17.13 -9.64 24.88
C GLY A 303 15.70 -9.16 24.71
N PHE A 304 15.02 -9.68 23.68
CA PHE A 304 13.62 -9.42 23.37
C PHE A 304 12.91 -10.72 22.95
N THR A 305 11.60 -10.69 23.03
CA THR A 305 10.74 -11.64 22.32
C THR A 305 10.10 -10.93 21.15
N VAL A 306 10.14 -11.50 19.97
CA VAL A 306 9.40 -11.00 18.81
C VAL A 306 7.92 -11.30 19.02
N VAL A 307 7.07 -10.27 19.07
CA VAL A 307 5.62 -10.41 19.27
C VAL A 307 4.80 -9.99 18.04
N GLY A 308 5.44 -9.43 17.04
CA GLY A 308 4.80 -9.08 15.77
C GLY A 308 5.82 -8.97 14.64
N ALA A 309 5.39 -9.31 13.44
CA ALA A 309 6.17 -9.17 12.20
C ALA A 309 5.19 -8.96 11.06
N THR A 310 5.24 -7.78 10.44
CA THR A 310 4.29 -7.34 9.41
C THR A 310 5.04 -6.69 8.27
N GLY A 311 4.83 -7.15 7.04
CA GLY A 311 5.41 -6.53 5.84
C GLY A 311 4.98 -5.07 5.70
N VAL A 312 5.86 -4.22 5.23
CA VAL A 312 5.53 -2.84 4.87
C VAL A 312 5.19 -2.82 3.39
N GLY A 313 3.91 -2.64 3.07
CA GLY A 313 3.36 -2.79 1.72
C GLY A 313 4.16 -2.05 0.67
N GLY A 314 4.46 -2.73 -0.45
CA GLY A 314 5.25 -2.18 -1.56
C GLY A 314 6.73 -2.00 -1.28
N THR A 315 7.25 -2.56 -0.19
CA THR A 315 8.68 -2.50 0.17
C THR A 315 9.19 -3.85 0.62
N GLU A 316 10.52 -4.04 0.62
CA GLU A 316 11.21 -5.21 1.19
C GLU A 316 11.34 -5.15 2.71
N TYR A 317 10.80 -4.12 3.33
CA TYR A 317 10.88 -3.96 4.78
C TYR A 317 9.79 -4.72 5.51
N VAL A 318 10.14 -5.21 6.70
CA VAL A 318 9.24 -5.81 7.68
C VAL A 318 9.27 -4.98 8.95
N ARG A 319 8.12 -4.56 9.42
CA ARG A 319 7.99 -3.92 10.74
C ARG A 319 7.94 -5.01 11.80
N MET A 320 9.02 -5.14 12.54
CA MET A 320 9.14 -6.06 13.67
C MET A 320 8.69 -5.37 14.94
N THR A 321 7.91 -6.08 15.76
CA THR A 321 7.55 -5.65 17.11
C THR A 321 8.23 -6.56 18.12
N PHE A 322 8.98 -5.97 19.01
CA PHE A 322 9.77 -6.63 20.04
C PHE A 322 9.18 -6.31 21.41
N GLU A 323 9.13 -7.31 22.29
CA GLU A 323 8.67 -7.12 23.67
C GLU A 323 9.80 -7.41 24.66
N LYS A 324 9.93 -6.56 25.66
CA LYS A 324 10.82 -6.71 26.81
C LYS A 324 10.19 -6.10 28.04
N ASP A 325 10.09 -6.88 29.11
CA ASP A 325 9.55 -6.45 30.41
C ASP A 325 8.18 -5.75 30.31
N GLY A 326 7.28 -6.26 29.41
CA GLY A 326 5.94 -5.73 29.17
C GLY A 326 5.90 -4.45 28.30
N LYS A 327 7.07 -3.93 27.84
CA LYS A 327 7.15 -2.81 26.90
C LYS A 327 7.37 -3.31 25.49
N LYS A 328 6.70 -2.69 24.52
CA LYS A 328 6.85 -3.00 23.11
C LYS A 328 7.69 -1.95 22.40
N TYR A 329 8.47 -2.43 21.46
CA TYR A 329 9.34 -1.62 20.62
C TYR A 329 9.17 -2.02 19.17
N LYS A 330 9.33 -1.08 18.24
CA LYS A 330 9.20 -1.32 16.80
C LYS A 330 10.47 -0.95 16.07
N LYS A 331 10.78 -1.67 15.01
CA LYS A 331 11.80 -1.30 14.02
C LYS A 331 11.44 -1.87 12.66
N LYS A 332 11.67 -1.07 11.62
CA LYS A 332 11.68 -1.57 10.24
C LYS A 332 13.00 -2.27 9.98
N VAL A 333 12.95 -3.47 9.42
CA VAL A 333 14.14 -4.27 9.08
C VAL A 333 13.95 -4.91 7.72
N SER A 334 15.04 -5.19 7.02
CA SER A 334 15.06 -6.01 5.82
C SER A 334 15.61 -7.40 6.14
N PHE A 335 15.08 -8.42 5.47
CA PHE A 335 15.62 -9.78 5.50
C PHE A 335 16.42 -10.12 4.24
N LEU A 336 16.43 -9.20 3.27
CA LEU A 336 17.13 -9.36 2.00
C LEU A 336 18.58 -8.90 2.18
N ASN A 337 19.51 -9.85 2.31
CA ASN A 337 20.94 -9.59 2.18
C ASN A 337 21.53 -10.72 1.35
N ASP A 338 21.74 -10.46 0.07
CA ASP A 338 22.47 -11.36 -0.83
C ASP A 338 23.87 -10.83 -1.17
N GLY A 339 24.36 -9.83 -0.43
CA GLY A 339 25.67 -9.22 -0.66
C GLY A 339 25.74 -8.30 -1.86
N LYS A 340 24.57 -7.86 -2.41
CA LYS A 340 24.47 -6.85 -3.45
C LYS A 340 24.02 -5.53 -2.86
N ASP A 341 24.42 -4.43 -3.48
CA ASP A 341 23.91 -3.10 -3.18
C ASP A 341 22.42 -3.05 -3.55
N TYR A 342 21.54 -3.19 -2.55
CA TYR A 342 20.12 -3.04 -2.75
C TYR A 342 19.72 -1.57 -2.75
N LYS A 343 18.87 -1.24 -3.70
CA LYS A 343 18.16 0.03 -3.73
C LYS A 343 16.70 -0.22 -3.34
N ASP A 344 16.16 0.67 -2.52
CA ASP A 344 14.72 0.70 -2.29
C ASP A 344 13.97 1.09 -3.59
N ASN A 345 12.63 1.02 -3.58
CA ASN A 345 11.82 1.41 -4.74
C ASN A 345 11.98 2.89 -5.16
N ASN A 346 12.69 3.70 -4.37
CA ASN A 346 13.00 5.09 -4.65
C ASN A 346 14.45 5.29 -5.13
N GLY A 347 15.21 4.19 -5.30
CA GLY A 347 16.60 4.22 -5.74
C GLY A 347 17.62 4.57 -4.66
N ASN A 348 17.22 4.64 -3.37
CA ASN A 348 18.13 4.85 -2.25
C ASN A 348 18.79 3.53 -1.88
N ASP A 349 20.08 3.57 -1.54
CA ASP A 349 20.80 2.41 -1.06
C ASP A 349 20.22 1.96 0.28
N LEU A 350 19.85 0.66 0.38
CA LEU A 350 19.47 0.05 1.64
C LEU A 350 20.70 0.04 2.57
N SER A 351 20.57 0.75 3.66
CA SER A 351 21.62 0.81 4.66
C SER A 351 21.81 -0.56 5.32
N ASP A 352 23.05 -1.02 5.48
CA ASP A 352 23.40 -2.16 6.32
C ASP A 352 22.81 -2.06 7.73
N ASP A 353 22.38 -0.86 8.12
CA ASP A 353 21.80 -0.56 9.41
C ASP A 353 20.38 -1.11 9.59
N ASP A 354 19.71 -1.53 8.53
CA ASP A 354 18.35 -2.07 8.59
C ASP A 354 18.27 -3.59 8.36
N TYR A 355 19.40 -4.25 8.07
CA TYR A 355 19.39 -5.69 7.87
C TYR A 355 19.26 -6.46 9.19
N PHE A 356 18.18 -7.28 9.28
CA PHE A 356 17.81 -7.95 10.55
C PHE A 356 18.96 -8.70 11.22
N TYR A 357 19.70 -9.50 10.44
CA TYR A 357 20.79 -10.32 11.01
C TYR A 357 22.07 -9.55 11.36
N HIS A 358 22.20 -8.27 10.95
CA HIS A 358 23.21 -7.34 11.44
C HIS A 358 22.79 -6.67 12.76
N LEU A 359 21.51 -6.62 13.03
CA LEU A 359 20.92 -5.97 14.19
C LEU A 359 20.66 -6.94 15.33
N PHE A 360 20.22 -8.15 14.98
CA PHE A 360 19.73 -9.14 15.95
C PHE A 360 20.33 -10.51 15.69
N ALA A 361 20.55 -11.26 16.76
CA ALA A 361 20.81 -12.70 16.71
C ALA A 361 19.72 -13.44 17.45
N SER A 362 19.42 -14.66 16.99
CA SER A 362 18.45 -15.54 17.60
C SER A 362 19.01 -16.18 18.88
N GLY A 363 18.16 -16.40 19.87
CA GLY A 363 18.50 -17.11 21.09
C GLY A 363 18.51 -16.24 22.33
N ASN A 364 19.14 -16.78 23.38
CA ASN A 364 19.23 -16.13 24.68
C ASN A 364 20.67 -15.66 24.94
N VAL A 365 20.85 -14.43 25.38
CA VAL A 365 22.18 -13.87 25.70
C VAL A 365 22.97 -14.76 26.68
N GLY A 366 22.26 -15.43 27.57
CA GLY A 366 22.87 -16.34 28.55
C GLY A 366 23.36 -17.69 28.00
N THR A 367 23.03 -18.01 26.74
CA THR A 367 23.33 -19.32 26.13
C THR A 367 24.08 -19.21 24.81
N ILE A 368 24.76 -18.08 24.58
CA ILE A 368 25.56 -17.89 23.36
C ILE A 368 26.77 -18.82 23.43
N GLU A 369 26.87 -19.73 22.47
CA GLU A 369 27.96 -20.68 22.39
C GLU A 369 29.30 -19.98 22.31
N GLY A 370 30.26 -20.42 23.13
CA GLY A 370 31.59 -19.86 23.16
C GLY A 370 31.73 -18.55 23.93
N VAL A 371 30.65 -18.03 24.54
CA VAL A 371 30.71 -16.78 25.34
C VAL A 371 30.69 -17.10 26.84
N LYS A 372 31.63 -16.56 27.54
CA LYS A 372 31.67 -16.71 29.00
C LYS A 372 30.76 -15.68 29.66
N GLN A 373 29.98 -16.13 30.66
CA GLN A 373 29.06 -15.27 31.41
C GLN A 373 29.78 -14.09 32.09
N GLU A 374 31.00 -14.30 32.58
CA GLU A 374 31.83 -13.28 33.19
C GLU A 374 32.21 -12.14 32.24
N HIS A 375 32.24 -12.42 30.91
CA HIS A 375 32.59 -11.43 29.88
C HIS A 375 31.42 -10.60 29.38
N LEU A 376 30.17 -11.00 29.66
CA LEU A 376 28.98 -10.33 29.11
C LEU A 376 28.88 -8.86 29.49
N ALA A 377 29.30 -8.49 30.69
CA ALA A 377 29.24 -7.09 31.13
C ALA A 377 30.20 -6.19 30.32
N ASP A 378 31.38 -6.72 30.00
CA ASP A 378 32.37 -6.00 29.20
C ASP A 378 32.01 -5.95 27.72
N ILE A 379 31.45 -7.07 27.18
CA ILE A 379 30.93 -7.11 25.82
C ILE A 379 29.82 -6.06 25.62
N ARG A 380 28.89 -5.89 26.57
CA ARG A 380 27.86 -4.85 26.53
C ARG A 380 28.43 -3.44 26.48
N ARG A 381 29.58 -3.22 27.06
CA ARG A 381 30.31 -1.92 27.10
C ARG A 381 31.26 -1.74 25.92
N SER A 382 31.28 -2.70 24.97
CA SER A 382 32.27 -2.73 23.87
C SER A 382 33.73 -2.76 24.37
N ILE A 383 33.98 -3.42 25.49
CA ILE A 383 35.31 -3.58 26.08
C ILE A 383 35.79 -5.00 25.78
N VAL A 384 37.01 -5.11 25.29
CA VAL A 384 37.68 -6.38 25.01
C VAL A 384 38.95 -6.51 25.87
N HIS A 385 39.07 -7.65 26.53
CA HIS A 385 40.21 -7.97 27.38
C HIS A 385 41.04 -9.17 26.87
N SER A 386 42.22 -9.34 27.38
CA SER A 386 43.01 -10.53 27.19
C SER A 386 42.24 -11.77 27.63
N GLY A 387 42.29 -12.82 26.82
CA GLY A 387 41.56 -14.09 27.08
C GLY A 387 40.19 -14.21 26.38
N PHE A 388 39.66 -13.11 25.81
CA PHE A 388 38.46 -13.18 24.97
C PHE A 388 38.73 -14.00 23.72
N ASN A 389 37.75 -14.79 23.27
CA ASN A 389 37.81 -15.49 22.00
C ASN A 389 37.23 -14.63 20.84
N GLU A 390 37.34 -15.13 19.63
CA GLU A 390 36.87 -14.43 18.42
C GLU A 390 35.38 -14.07 18.48
N THR A 391 34.49 -14.97 18.97
CA THR A 391 33.07 -14.74 19.14
C THR A 391 32.81 -13.59 20.11
N GLU A 392 33.48 -13.58 21.23
CA GLU A 392 33.36 -12.52 22.25
C GLU A 392 33.81 -11.17 21.71
N VAL A 393 34.91 -11.14 20.92
CA VAL A 393 35.39 -9.92 20.27
C VAL A 393 34.39 -9.41 19.22
N LYS A 394 33.85 -10.29 18.38
CA LYS A 394 32.79 -9.90 17.41
C LYS A 394 31.55 -9.36 18.09
N LEU A 395 31.12 -9.99 19.17
CA LEU A 395 29.98 -9.48 19.94
C LEU A 395 30.28 -8.14 20.62
N ALA A 396 31.52 -7.88 20.98
CA ALA A 396 31.95 -6.62 21.62
C ALA A 396 32.17 -5.48 20.61
N LEU A 397 32.79 -5.73 19.48
CA LEU A 397 33.27 -4.70 18.55
C LEU A 397 32.61 -4.76 17.17
N GLY A 398 31.90 -5.84 16.82
CA GLY A 398 31.39 -6.12 15.47
C GLY A 398 32.39 -6.93 14.63
N GLU A 399 32.12 -7.04 13.33
CA GLU A 399 33.11 -7.60 12.39
C GLU A 399 34.26 -6.63 12.20
N PRO A 400 35.52 -7.12 12.11
CA PRO A 400 36.67 -6.25 11.86
C PRO A 400 36.73 -5.80 10.40
N ASP A 401 37.21 -4.59 10.17
CA ASP A 401 37.43 -4.07 8.80
C ASP A 401 38.49 -4.91 8.06
N THR A 402 39.49 -5.40 8.78
CA THR A 402 40.57 -6.20 8.18
C THR A 402 41.08 -7.25 9.13
N LYS A 403 41.38 -8.44 8.63
CA LYS A 403 42.05 -9.53 9.35
C LYS A 403 43.42 -9.74 8.73
N VAL A 404 44.48 -9.59 9.52
CA VAL A 404 45.88 -9.61 9.05
C VAL A 404 46.71 -10.57 9.89
N HIS A 405 47.64 -11.25 9.23
CA HIS A 405 48.72 -11.96 9.90
C HIS A 405 49.99 -11.14 9.72
N ASN A 406 50.68 -10.83 10.81
CA ASN A 406 51.96 -10.12 10.74
C ASN A 406 53.10 -11.12 10.48
N ASN A 407 54.29 -10.58 10.19
CA ASN A 407 55.53 -11.38 9.93
C ASN A 407 56.01 -12.17 11.15
N LYS A 408 55.44 -11.94 12.33
CA LYS A 408 55.72 -12.68 13.57
C LYS A 408 54.72 -13.79 13.86
N GLY A 409 53.78 -14.06 12.92
CA GLY A 409 52.76 -15.07 13.06
C GLY A 409 51.62 -14.66 14.01
N GLU A 410 51.53 -13.39 14.39
CA GLU A 410 50.38 -12.91 15.17
C GLU A 410 49.19 -12.65 14.25
N TYR A 411 48.00 -13.07 14.69
CA TYR A 411 46.76 -12.84 14.04
C TYR A 411 46.07 -11.58 14.61
N MET A 412 45.74 -10.64 13.76
CA MET A 412 45.23 -9.32 14.18
C MET A 412 43.94 -8.98 13.47
N TRP A 413 43.02 -8.41 14.21
CA TRP A 413 41.81 -7.77 13.72
C TRP A 413 41.92 -6.26 13.89
N VAL A 414 41.71 -5.53 12.80
CA VAL A 414 41.79 -4.07 12.74
C VAL A 414 40.41 -3.48 12.62
N TYR A 415 40.13 -2.51 13.45
CA TYR A 415 38.91 -1.72 13.48
C TYR A 415 39.26 -0.26 13.26
N SER A 416 39.02 0.29 12.07
CA SER A 416 39.36 1.65 11.65
C SER A 416 38.26 2.67 11.95
N SER A 417 37.03 2.18 12.18
CA SER A 417 35.85 3.00 12.50
C SER A 417 35.01 2.34 13.58
N GLY A 418 35.63 1.83 14.62
CA GLY A 418 34.96 1.07 15.66
C GLY A 418 33.74 1.79 16.22
N ILE A 419 32.75 0.99 16.66
CA ILE A 419 31.47 1.43 17.26
C ILE A 419 31.63 2.47 18.39
N SER A 420 32.82 2.62 18.93
CA SER A 420 33.21 3.64 19.92
C SER A 420 33.90 4.86 19.30
N GLY A 421 34.03 4.94 17.97
CA GLY A 421 34.73 6.04 17.31
C GLY A 421 36.26 6.02 17.44
N ASN A 422 36.83 4.99 18.05
CA ASN A 422 38.28 4.85 18.23
C ASN A 422 38.80 3.70 17.39
N ASN A 423 39.88 3.95 16.66
CA ASN A 423 40.62 2.90 15.97
C ASN A 423 41.21 1.94 17.02
N CYS A 424 41.01 0.65 16.84
CA CYS A 424 41.68 -0.32 17.70
C CYS A 424 42.16 -1.54 16.90
N THR A 425 43.17 -2.19 17.41
CA THR A 425 43.70 -3.44 16.87
C THR A 425 43.70 -4.51 17.95
N VAL A 426 42.94 -5.59 17.69
CA VAL A 426 42.89 -6.74 18.58
C VAL A 426 43.91 -7.77 18.11
N ILE A 427 44.88 -8.12 18.95
CA ILE A 427 45.91 -9.10 18.63
C ILE A 427 45.59 -10.41 19.34
N PHE A 428 45.51 -11.49 18.56
CA PHE A 428 45.20 -12.83 19.03
C PHE A 428 46.46 -13.69 19.15
N ASN A 429 46.44 -14.60 20.08
CA ASN A 429 47.40 -15.71 20.12
C ASN A 429 47.05 -16.71 19.01
N SER A 430 47.98 -17.01 18.11
CA SER A 430 47.77 -17.85 16.93
C SER A 430 47.37 -19.26 17.26
N SER A 431 47.81 -19.80 18.40
CA SER A 431 47.54 -21.19 18.82
C SER A 431 46.19 -21.32 19.53
N THR A 432 45.86 -20.37 20.46
CA THR A 432 44.67 -20.46 21.30
C THR A 432 43.49 -19.71 20.73
N LYS A 433 43.66 -18.88 19.70
CA LYS A 433 42.67 -17.98 19.15
C LYS A 433 42.02 -17.04 20.18
N LYS A 434 42.76 -16.76 21.27
CA LYS A 434 42.32 -15.83 22.31
C LYS A 434 43.06 -14.52 22.21
N VAL A 435 42.39 -13.43 22.60
CA VAL A 435 42.99 -12.09 22.65
C VAL A 435 44.20 -12.10 23.56
N LYS A 436 45.31 -11.63 23.04
CA LYS A 436 46.57 -11.44 23.79
C LYS A 436 46.61 -10.03 24.39
N TYR A 437 46.29 -9.03 23.57
CA TYR A 437 46.12 -7.63 23.99
C TYR A 437 45.39 -6.81 22.92
N VAL A 438 44.96 -5.61 23.29
CA VAL A 438 44.30 -4.62 22.41
C VAL A 438 45.19 -3.36 22.38
N LYS A 439 45.36 -2.79 21.20
CA LYS A 439 46.05 -1.53 20.94
C LYS A 439 45.09 -0.46 20.53
#